data_b2ee9a246b03707602e0bd71af4cbb1e
#
_entry.id   b2ee9a246b03707602e0bd71af4cbb1e
#
_cell.length_a   1.000
_cell.length_b   1.000
_cell.length_c   1.000
_cell.angle_alpha   90.00
_cell.angle_beta   90.00
_cell.angle_gamma   90.00
#
_symmetry.space_group_name_H-M   'P 1'
#
loop_
_entity.id
_entity.type
_entity.pdbx_description
1 polymer ?
#
loop_
_entity_poly.entity_id
_entity_poly.type
_entity_poly.pdbx_seq_one_letter_code
_entity_poly.pdbx_strand_id
1 'polypeptide(L)'
;MTADPATLEVDAPATTPSTDSQRRGWRPTRLQVSLTIWAAVAGYLVFKWRVTTDRTHLFIIVGSLLVAAGAGRRDHVARLVRDWAPLFAVLMAYDLLRGQADQWFPVHVTPQIDADRFLFGTVPTVWLQRAMFTPGQPHWWDYLTFFVYLSHFFVAIVVAALVWKFAYHRFHRFAALFVGLSFAGFATYAFFPAAPPWLASQSHDLAPTAKIVDEVWVHLGLHNGASVLSARGTFANPVAAIPSLHAAFPLLLLLFFWRSAGRWRWALALYPLAMAFALVYTGEHYVVDIFLGWIYAVVVYVVGLWIASAWARRQARQAPVVPLPVVAPEPALAEASVSSRR
;
A
#
# COMPACT_ATOMS: atom_id res chain seq x y z
N MET A 1 -40.46 68.84 -59.97
CA MET A 1 -39.16 68.80 -59.34
C MET A 1 -39.26 67.85 -58.13
N THR A 2 -38.97 66.69 -58.42
CA THR A 2 -38.46 65.52 -57.81
C THR A 2 -38.64 65.41 -56.28
N ALA A 3 -39.60 64.59 -55.86
CA ALA A 3 -39.78 64.08 -54.47
C ALA A 3 -39.14 62.69 -54.40
N ASP A 4 -38.39 62.52 -53.38
CA ASP A 4 -37.68 61.27 -53.02
C ASP A 4 -38.66 60.37 -52.20
N PRO A 5 -38.80 59.07 -52.51
CA PRO A 5 -39.66 58.19 -51.72
C PRO A 5 -38.86 57.56 -50.53
N ALA A 6 -39.29 57.89 -49.35
CA ALA A 6 -38.82 57.28 -48.12
C ALA A 6 -39.10 55.74 -48.07
N THR A 7 -38.07 54.95 -47.92
CA THR A 7 -38.15 53.52 -47.73
C THR A 7 -38.62 53.24 -46.28
N LEU A 8 -39.78 52.59 -46.16
CA LEU A 8 -40.28 52.01 -44.88
C LEU A 8 -39.44 50.78 -44.53
N GLU A 9 -38.67 50.90 -43.51
CA GLU A 9 -37.97 49.80 -42.84
C GLU A 9 -38.99 48.99 -41.97
N VAL A 10 -39.26 47.76 -42.42
CA VAL A 10 -40.17 46.85 -41.71
C VAL A 10 -39.37 46.19 -40.60
N ASP A 11 -39.70 46.57 -39.35
CA ASP A 11 -39.18 45.93 -38.15
C ASP A 11 -39.54 44.43 -38.15
N ALA A 12 -38.48 43.57 -38.21
CA ALA A 12 -38.63 42.14 -38.01
C ALA A 12 -38.93 41.86 -36.53
N PRO A 13 -39.88 40.97 -36.20
CA PRO A 13 -40.18 40.67 -34.81
C PRO A 13 -38.99 40.03 -34.10
N ALA A 14 -38.61 40.59 -32.95
CA ALA A 14 -37.60 40.07 -32.05
C ALA A 14 -37.92 38.61 -31.66
N THR A 15 -37.11 37.68 -32.10
CA THR A 15 -37.18 36.28 -31.64
C THR A 15 -36.80 36.21 -30.18
N THR A 16 -37.79 36.06 -29.31
CA THR A 16 -37.57 35.71 -27.88
C THR A 16 -36.75 34.41 -27.83
N PRO A 17 -35.65 34.36 -27.03
CA PRO A 17 -34.92 33.12 -26.86
C PRO A 17 -35.83 32.11 -26.12
N SER A 18 -36.01 30.96 -26.74
CA SER A 18 -36.78 29.84 -26.14
C SER A 18 -36.20 29.45 -24.80
N THR A 19 -36.98 29.55 -23.74
CA THR A 19 -36.69 29.15 -22.36
C THR A 19 -36.57 27.62 -22.16
N ASP A 20 -36.35 26.85 -23.20
CA ASP A 20 -36.33 25.38 -23.17
C ASP A 20 -34.96 24.76 -22.91
N SER A 21 -33.91 25.57 -22.65
CA SER A 21 -32.54 25.07 -22.40
C SER A 21 -32.24 24.79 -20.90
N GLN A 22 -33.14 25.04 -19.97
CA GLN A 22 -32.86 25.00 -18.52
C GLN A 22 -33.39 23.77 -17.76
N ARG A 23 -33.93 22.75 -18.43
CA ARG A 23 -34.32 21.50 -17.75
C ARG A 23 -33.55 20.28 -18.23
N ARG A 24 -32.23 20.38 -18.37
CA ARG A 24 -31.41 19.16 -18.32
C ARG A 24 -31.29 18.72 -16.87
N GLY A 25 -32.27 17.94 -16.42
CA GLY A 25 -32.21 17.31 -15.11
C GLY A 25 -30.87 16.58 -14.96
N TRP A 26 -30.16 16.84 -13.87
CA TRP A 26 -28.91 16.17 -13.53
C TRP A 26 -29.10 14.65 -13.59
N ARG A 27 -28.46 13.98 -14.55
CA ARG A 27 -28.45 12.51 -14.66
C ARG A 27 -27.08 12.01 -14.16
N PRO A 28 -27.06 11.21 -13.11
CA PRO A 28 -25.78 10.68 -12.60
C PRO A 28 -25.07 9.87 -13.69
N THR A 29 -23.76 10.03 -13.78
CA THR A 29 -22.94 9.23 -14.68
C THR A 29 -22.87 7.78 -14.22
N ARG A 30 -22.59 6.84 -15.12
CA ARG A 30 -22.41 5.41 -14.78
C ARG A 30 -21.38 5.24 -13.66
N LEU A 31 -20.33 6.06 -13.66
CA LEU A 31 -19.30 6.06 -12.61
C LEU A 31 -19.88 6.50 -11.24
N GLN A 32 -20.66 7.59 -11.22
CA GLN A 32 -21.29 8.06 -9.98
C GLN A 32 -22.25 7.00 -9.41
N VAL A 33 -23.08 6.39 -10.25
CA VAL A 33 -24.01 5.33 -9.83
C VAL A 33 -23.24 4.13 -9.27
N SER A 34 -22.22 3.64 -9.98
CA SER A 34 -21.45 2.47 -9.52
C SER A 34 -20.68 2.74 -8.24
N LEU A 35 -20.10 3.93 -8.06
CA LEU A 35 -19.41 4.31 -6.83
C LEU A 35 -20.38 4.49 -5.66
N THR A 36 -21.60 5.03 -5.89
CA THR A 36 -22.63 5.14 -4.86
C THR A 36 -23.11 3.77 -4.39
N ILE A 37 -23.39 2.87 -5.34
CA ILE A 37 -23.78 1.48 -5.04
C ILE A 37 -22.65 0.79 -4.27
N TRP A 38 -21.40 0.94 -4.74
CA TRP A 38 -20.25 0.38 -4.04
C TRP A 38 -20.12 0.92 -2.61
N ALA A 39 -20.25 2.23 -2.41
CA ALA A 39 -20.13 2.85 -1.09
C ALA A 39 -21.23 2.35 -0.13
N ALA A 40 -22.46 2.16 -0.61
CA ALA A 40 -23.55 1.61 0.18
C ALA A 40 -23.31 0.15 0.57
N VAL A 41 -22.88 -0.69 -0.40
CA VAL A 41 -22.58 -2.11 -0.15
C VAL A 41 -21.34 -2.27 0.74
N ALA A 42 -20.26 -1.55 0.47
CA ALA A 42 -19.05 -1.58 1.27
C ALA A 42 -19.33 -1.10 2.71
N GLY A 43 -20.09 -0.01 2.86
CA GLY A 43 -20.51 0.48 4.18
C GLY A 43 -21.34 -0.55 4.93
N TYR A 44 -22.28 -1.22 4.27
CA TYR A 44 -23.06 -2.32 4.88
C TYR A 44 -22.18 -3.50 5.28
N LEU A 45 -21.22 -3.91 4.42
CA LEU A 45 -20.30 -5.01 4.73
C LEU A 45 -19.38 -4.67 5.91
N VAL A 46 -18.83 -3.45 5.93
CA VAL A 46 -18.02 -2.97 7.07
C VAL A 46 -18.84 -2.96 8.36
N PHE A 47 -20.08 -2.51 8.29
CA PHE A 47 -20.99 -2.53 9.44
C PHE A 47 -21.31 -3.96 9.91
N LYS A 48 -21.57 -4.90 8.97
CA LYS A 48 -21.90 -6.30 9.25
C LYS A 48 -20.71 -7.10 9.75
N TRP A 49 -19.56 -6.94 9.10
CA TRP A 49 -18.31 -7.64 9.47
C TRP A 49 -17.59 -6.96 10.64
N ARG A 50 -18.02 -5.76 10.99
CA ARG A 50 -17.31 -4.83 11.87
C ARG A 50 -15.94 -4.44 11.28
N VAL A 51 -15.06 -3.81 12.07
CA VAL A 51 -13.70 -3.52 11.58
C VAL A 51 -12.92 -4.83 11.56
N THR A 52 -12.58 -5.31 10.35
CA THR A 52 -11.80 -6.52 10.15
C THR A 52 -10.43 -6.18 9.59
N THR A 53 -9.40 -6.83 10.12
CA THR A 53 -8.02 -6.76 9.60
C THR A 53 -7.72 -7.91 8.63
N ASP A 54 -8.72 -8.73 8.32
CA ASP A 54 -8.59 -9.84 7.37
C ASP A 54 -8.33 -9.29 5.96
N ARG A 55 -7.23 -9.77 5.36
CA ARG A 55 -6.83 -9.40 4.00
C ARG A 55 -7.89 -9.74 2.96
N THR A 56 -8.62 -10.84 3.14
CA THR A 56 -9.68 -11.27 2.22
C THR A 56 -10.77 -10.21 2.13
N HIS A 57 -11.24 -9.71 3.26
CA HIS A 57 -12.25 -8.63 3.30
C HIS A 57 -11.70 -7.34 2.66
N LEU A 58 -10.46 -7.00 2.95
CA LEU A 58 -9.82 -5.83 2.37
C LEU A 58 -9.65 -5.96 0.85
N PHE A 59 -9.26 -7.14 0.35
CA PHE A 59 -9.20 -7.40 -1.09
C PHE A 59 -10.58 -7.31 -1.76
N ILE A 60 -11.63 -7.81 -1.10
CA ILE A 60 -13.00 -7.70 -1.59
C ILE A 60 -13.41 -6.23 -1.69
N ILE A 61 -13.17 -5.43 -0.64
CA ILE A 61 -13.52 -4.00 -0.59
C ILE A 61 -12.73 -3.22 -1.64
N VAL A 62 -11.40 -3.35 -1.67
CA VAL A 62 -10.53 -2.61 -2.59
C VAL A 62 -10.72 -3.10 -4.03
N GLY A 63 -10.80 -4.41 -4.26
CA GLY A 63 -11.03 -5.00 -5.58
C GLY A 63 -12.38 -4.58 -6.16
N SER A 64 -13.45 -4.63 -5.37
CA SER A 64 -14.78 -4.17 -5.81
C SER A 64 -14.82 -2.65 -6.06
N LEU A 65 -14.08 -1.84 -5.29
CA LEU A 65 -13.90 -0.41 -5.59
C LEU A 65 -13.25 -0.18 -6.96
N LEU A 66 -12.18 -0.93 -7.25
CA LEU A 66 -11.48 -0.81 -8.54
C LEU A 66 -12.38 -1.26 -9.70
N VAL A 67 -13.22 -2.29 -9.51
CA VAL A 67 -14.25 -2.67 -10.49
C VAL A 67 -15.27 -1.56 -10.68
N ALA A 68 -15.82 -1.00 -9.59
CA ALA A 68 -16.79 0.08 -9.64
C ALA A 68 -16.21 1.34 -10.31
N ALA A 69 -14.95 1.67 -10.03
CA ALA A 69 -14.24 2.79 -10.65
C ALA A 69 -13.95 2.56 -12.16
N GLY A 70 -14.02 1.32 -12.64
CA GLY A 70 -13.91 0.93 -14.06
C GLY A 70 -15.24 0.64 -14.73
N ALA A 71 -16.38 1.03 -14.15
CA ALA A 71 -17.71 0.67 -14.62
C ALA A 71 -17.91 0.97 -16.13
N GLY A 72 -18.31 -0.08 -16.87
CA GLY A 72 -18.52 0.00 -18.33
C GLY A 72 -17.28 -0.21 -19.20
N ARG A 73 -16.10 -0.48 -18.59
CA ARG A 73 -14.83 -0.69 -19.32
C ARG A 73 -14.34 -2.13 -19.14
N ARG A 74 -14.74 -3.02 -20.04
CA ARG A 74 -14.38 -4.48 -19.97
C ARG A 74 -12.86 -4.70 -19.87
N ASP A 75 -12.07 -3.92 -20.62
CA ASP A 75 -10.59 -4.01 -20.60
C ASP A 75 -10.01 -3.63 -19.24
N HIS A 76 -10.67 -2.76 -18.49
CA HIS A 76 -10.25 -2.40 -17.14
C HIS A 76 -10.46 -3.58 -16.18
N VAL A 77 -11.61 -4.25 -16.24
CA VAL A 77 -11.90 -5.42 -15.39
C VAL A 77 -10.97 -6.58 -15.73
N ALA A 78 -10.72 -6.84 -17.01
CA ALA A 78 -9.79 -7.89 -17.44
C ALA A 78 -8.36 -7.64 -16.92
N ARG A 79 -7.87 -6.39 -17.01
CA ARG A 79 -6.58 -6.00 -16.42
C ARG A 79 -6.57 -6.14 -14.91
N LEU A 80 -7.63 -5.74 -14.23
CA LEU A 80 -7.76 -5.89 -12.78
C LEU A 80 -7.61 -7.36 -12.39
N VAL A 81 -8.39 -8.25 -12.98
CA VAL A 81 -8.33 -9.69 -12.67
C VAL A 81 -6.93 -10.25 -12.95
N ARG A 82 -6.35 -9.93 -14.12
CA ARG A 82 -5.01 -10.40 -14.49
C ARG A 82 -3.92 -10.00 -13.49
N ASP A 83 -3.99 -8.78 -12.97
CA ASP A 83 -2.93 -8.21 -12.14
C ASP A 83 -3.14 -8.53 -10.64
N TRP A 84 -4.40 -8.53 -10.17
CA TRP A 84 -4.72 -8.70 -8.75
C TRP A 84 -5.00 -10.14 -8.34
N ALA A 85 -5.54 -10.98 -9.21
CA ALA A 85 -5.83 -12.38 -8.85
C ALA A 85 -4.55 -13.17 -8.51
N PRO A 86 -3.43 -13.06 -9.26
CA PRO A 86 -2.18 -13.70 -8.87
C PRO A 86 -1.62 -13.13 -7.55
N LEU A 87 -1.67 -11.80 -7.36
CA LEU A 87 -1.23 -11.16 -6.12
C LEU A 87 -2.04 -11.67 -4.92
N PHE A 88 -3.36 -11.71 -5.06
CA PHE A 88 -4.25 -12.26 -4.03
C PHE A 88 -3.94 -13.73 -3.74
N ALA A 89 -3.83 -14.58 -4.76
CA ALA A 89 -3.54 -16.01 -4.61
C ALA A 89 -2.22 -16.25 -3.86
N VAL A 90 -1.17 -15.50 -4.20
CA VAL A 90 0.15 -15.61 -3.54
C VAL A 90 0.09 -15.14 -2.09
N LEU A 91 -0.62 -14.05 -1.79
CA LEU A 91 -0.77 -13.56 -0.42
C LEU A 91 -1.67 -14.46 0.43
N MET A 92 -2.69 -15.10 -0.17
CA MET A 92 -3.51 -16.11 0.49
C MET A 92 -2.68 -17.35 0.83
N ALA A 93 -1.86 -17.83 -0.11
CA ALA A 93 -0.92 -18.92 0.14
C ALA A 93 0.06 -18.58 1.27
N TYR A 94 0.58 -17.35 1.28
CA TYR A 94 1.42 -16.85 2.38
C TYR A 94 0.69 -16.90 3.73
N ASP A 95 -0.57 -16.44 3.81
CA ASP A 95 -1.33 -16.44 5.06
C ASP A 95 -1.61 -17.87 5.57
N LEU A 96 -1.94 -18.79 4.66
CA LEU A 96 -2.11 -20.22 4.99
C LEU A 96 -0.82 -20.84 5.54
N LEU A 97 0.31 -20.60 4.87
CA LEU A 97 1.62 -21.13 5.30
C LEU A 97 2.05 -20.50 6.63
N ARG A 98 1.87 -19.21 6.80
CA ARG A 98 2.21 -18.49 8.03
C ARG A 98 1.44 -19.02 9.24
N GLY A 99 0.16 -19.35 9.07
CA GLY A 99 -0.68 -19.89 10.13
C GLY A 99 -0.28 -21.29 10.61
N GLN A 100 0.67 -21.97 9.94
CA GLN A 100 1.17 -23.30 10.31
C GLN A 100 2.64 -23.29 10.75
N ALA A 101 3.33 -22.17 10.57
CA ALA A 101 4.79 -22.10 10.79
C ALA A 101 5.21 -22.28 12.26
N ASP A 102 4.33 -22.00 13.22
CA ASP A 102 4.54 -22.20 14.64
C ASP A 102 4.60 -23.67 15.08
N GLN A 103 4.21 -24.59 14.19
CA GLN A 103 4.18 -26.02 14.46
C GLN A 103 5.45 -26.76 14.05
N TRP A 104 6.36 -26.11 13.30
CA TRP A 104 7.49 -26.78 12.67
C TRP A 104 8.75 -26.76 13.54
N PHE A 105 8.94 -25.73 14.35
CA PHE A 105 10.11 -25.57 15.21
C PHE A 105 9.73 -25.05 16.59
N PRO A 106 10.56 -25.31 17.64
CA PRO A 106 10.33 -24.77 18.98
C PRO A 106 10.29 -23.24 18.98
N VAL A 107 9.41 -22.68 19.80
CA VAL A 107 9.28 -21.23 19.96
C VAL A 107 10.45 -20.67 20.78
N HIS A 108 11.12 -19.68 20.25
CA HIS A 108 12.18 -18.94 20.93
C HIS A 108 11.58 -17.77 21.72
N VAL A 109 11.93 -17.65 22.99
CA VAL A 109 11.42 -16.60 23.90
C VAL A 109 12.53 -15.66 24.33
N THR A 110 13.67 -16.19 24.77
CA THR A 110 14.75 -15.42 25.40
C THR A 110 15.66 -14.65 24.46
N PRO A 111 15.96 -15.09 23.21
CA PRO A 111 16.96 -14.44 22.37
C PRO A 111 16.70 -12.95 22.12
N GLN A 112 15.45 -12.55 21.91
CA GLN A 112 15.08 -11.16 21.67
C GLN A 112 15.14 -10.33 22.96
N ILE A 113 14.74 -10.92 24.10
CA ILE A 113 14.85 -10.32 25.43
C ILE A 113 16.30 -9.99 25.73
N ASP A 114 17.19 -10.97 25.49
CA ASP A 114 18.62 -10.83 25.75
C ASP A 114 19.28 -9.81 24.81
N ALA A 115 18.87 -9.79 23.53
CA ALA A 115 19.33 -8.81 22.56
C ALA A 115 18.93 -7.38 22.95
N ASP A 116 17.67 -7.15 23.32
CA ASP A 116 17.21 -5.83 23.77
C ASP A 116 17.91 -5.43 25.09
N ARG A 117 18.08 -6.33 26.04
CA ARG A 117 18.84 -6.06 27.28
C ARG A 117 20.30 -5.71 27.00
N PHE A 118 20.92 -6.43 26.07
CA PHE A 118 22.31 -6.15 25.69
C PHE A 118 22.46 -4.76 25.07
N LEU A 119 21.53 -4.36 24.19
CA LEU A 119 21.59 -3.08 23.48
C LEU A 119 21.21 -1.88 24.36
N PHE A 120 20.23 -2.05 25.27
CA PHE A 120 19.61 -0.93 26.00
C PHE A 120 19.75 -1.02 27.52
N GLY A 121 20.38 -2.08 28.05
CA GLY A 121 20.45 -2.36 29.48
C GLY A 121 19.13 -2.81 30.12
N THR A 122 18.04 -2.75 29.36
CA THR A 122 16.68 -3.16 29.76
C THR A 122 15.89 -3.55 28.50
N VAL A 123 14.68 -4.11 28.70
CA VAL A 123 13.74 -4.30 27.58
C VAL A 123 12.91 -3.02 27.40
N PRO A 124 13.06 -2.28 26.30
CA PRO A 124 12.40 -0.97 26.10
C PRO A 124 10.88 -1.01 26.23
N THR A 125 10.23 -2.09 25.78
CA THR A 125 8.78 -2.30 25.95
C THR A 125 8.36 -2.24 27.41
N VAL A 126 9.08 -2.92 28.30
CA VAL A 126 8.78 -2.95 29.75
C VAL A 126 8.91 -1.56 30.36
N TRP A 127 9.98 -0.84 29.98
CA TRP A 127 10.22 0.51 30.47
C TRP A 127 9.15 1.50 29.95
N LEU A 128 8.83 1.46 28.67
CA LEU A 128 7.81 2.35 28.06
C LEU A 128 6.45 2.13 28.71
N GLN A 129 6.03 0.89 28.87
CA GLN A 129 4.72 0.58 29.47
C GLN A 129 4.66 1.01 30.93
N ARG A 130 5.71 0.78 31.72
CA ARG A 130 5.76 1.27 33.10
C ARG A 130 5.66 2.81 33.21
N ALA A 131 6.20 3.52 32.22
CA ALA A 131 6.21 4.98 32.23
C ALA A 131 4.91 5.61 31.68
N MET A 132 4.23 4.96 30.74
CA MET A 132 3.20 5.62 29.93
C MET A 132 1.84 4.91 29.94
N PHE A 133 1.79 3.63 30.32
CA PHE A 133 0.56 2.84 30.22
C PHE A 133 -0.10 2.64 31.58
N THR A 134 -1.42 2.83 31.64
CA THR A 134 -2.27 2.55 32.83
C THR A 134 -3.33 1.53 32.46
N PRO A 135 -3.26 0.28 32.98
CA PRO A 135 -4.24 -0.75 32.68
C PRO A 135 -5.69 -0.30 32.95
N GLY A 136 -6.58 -0.56 31.99
CA GLY A 136 -7.99 -0.20 32.10
C GLY A 136 -8.32 1.29 31.93
N GLN A 137 -7.31 2.15 31.71
CA GLN A 137 -7.49 3.60 31.51
C GLN A 137 -6.67 4.10 30.33
N PRO A 138 -7.05 3.77 29.08
CA PRO A 138 -6.26 4.15 27.92
C PRO A 138 -6.25 5.66 27.73
N HIS A 139 -5.04 6.19 27.48
CA HIS A 139 -4.79 7.59 27.17
C HIS A 139 -4.89 7.83 25.65
N TRP A 140 -4.88 9.08 25.21
CA TRP A 140 -4.98 9.43 23.78
C TRP A 140 -3.84 8.82 22.93
N TRP A 141 -2.64 8.65 23.48
CA TRP A 141 -1.51 8.05 22.75
C TRP A 141 -1.67 6.53 22.58
N ASP A 142 -2.44 5.84 23.44
CA ASP A 142 -2.77 4.42 23.25
C ASP A 142 -3.64 4.23 22.03
N TYR A 143 -4.61 5.13 21.82
CA TYR A 143 -5.42 5.15 20.58
C TYR A 143 -4.56 5.52 19.37
N LEU A 144 -3.66 6.50 19.49
CA LEU A 144 -2.78 6.91 18.39
C LEU A 144 -1.88 5.73 17.95
N THR A 145 -1.21 5.08 18.88
CA THR A 145 -0.35 3.92 18.58
C THR A 145 -1.14 2.74 18.06
N PHE A 146 -2.34 2.52 18.56
CA PHE A 146 -3.28 1.55 18.02
C PHE A 146 -3.63 1.82 16.55
N PHE A 147 -3.98 3.04 16.17
CA PHE A 147 -4.29 3.37 14.77
C PHE A 147 -3.05 3.29 13.87
N VAL A 148 -1.88 3.65 14.37
CA VAL A 148 -0.62 3.45 13.64
C VAL A 148 -0.37 1.96 13.40
N TYR A 149 -0.49 1.12 14.43
CA TYR A 149 -0.40 -0.33 14.31
C TYR A 149 -1.42 -0.89 13.31
N LEU A 150 -2.69 -0.49 13.45
CA LEU A 150 -3.78 -0.94 12.60
C LEU A 150 -3.55 -0.60 11.12
N SER A 151 -2.88 0.52 10.84
CA SER A 151 -2.58 0.98 9.49
C SER A 151 -1.75 -0.03 8.68
N HIS A 152 -0.95 -0.88 9.33
CA HIS A 152 -0.18 -1.95 8.68
C HIS A 152 -1.07 -2.84 7.80
N PHE A 153 -2.25 -3.19 8.25
CA PHE A 153 -3.14 -4.12 7.55
C PHE A 153 -3.74 -3.53 6.28
N PHE A 154 -3.84 -2.21 6.19
CA PHE A 154 -4.54 -1.51 5.10
C PHE A 154 -3.60 -0.81 4.13
N VAL A 155 -2.57 -0.12 4.65
CA VAL A 155 -1.77 0.84 3.88
C VAL A 155 -1.11 0.18 2.68
N ALA A 156 -0.55 -1.00 2.81
CA ALA A 156 0.15 -1.65 1.70
C ALA A 156 -0.79 -1.99 0.53
N ILE A 157 -2.01 -2.47 0.82
CA ILE A 157 -3.01 -2.83 -0.20
C ILE A 157 -3.62 -1.57 -0.83
N VAL A 158 -3.90 -0.55 -0.01
CA VAL A 158 -4.37 0.76 -0.51
C VAL A 158 -3.32 1.40 -1.41
N VAL A 159 -2.05 1.38 -1.02
CA VAL A 159 -0.95 1.88 -1.84
C VAL A 159 -0.80 1.06 -3.12
N ALA A 160 -0.92 -0.27 -3.07
CA ALA A 160 -0.94 -1.11 -4.27
C ALA A 160 -2.05 -0.68 -5.24
N ALA A 161 -3.26 -0.41 -4.74
CA ALA A 161 -4.38 0.07 -5.54
C ALA A 161 -4.11 1.46 -6.15
N LEU A 162 -3.55 2.39 -5.38
CA LEU A 162 -3.18 3.72 -5.87
C LEU A 162 -2.08 3.63 -6.92
N VAL A 163 -1.05 2.82 -6.71
CA VAL A 163 0.02 2.60 -7.69
C VAL A 163 -0.55 1.94 -8.96
N TRP A 164 -1.42 0.95 -8.83
CA TRP A 164 -2.08 0.32 -9.98
C TRP A 164 -2.94 1.31 -10.77
N LYS A 165 -3.66 2.18 -10.08
CA LYS A 165 -4.55 3.18 -10.70
C LYS A 165 -3.79 4.32 -11.36
N PHE A 166 -2.78 4.90 -10.68
CA PHE A 166 -2.15 6.16 -11.08
C PHE A 166 -0.72 6.02 -11.61
N ALA A 167 -0.06 4.89 -11.32
CA ALA A 167 1.32 4.63 -11.72
C ALA A 167 1.52 3.16 -12.15
N TYR A 168 0.66 2.68 -13.06
CA TYR A 168 0.57 1.27 -13.46
C TYR A 168 1.91 0.65 -13.85
N HIS A 169 2.79 1.39 -14.54
CA HIS A 169 4.13 0.92 -14.90
C HIS A 169 5.01 0.54 -13.70
N ARG A 170 4.66 0.99 -12.48
CA ARG A 170 5.37 0.69 -11.23
C ARG A 170 4.71 -0.43 -10.43
N PHE A 171 3.47 -0.84 -10.79
CA PHE A 171 2.66 -1.74 -10.00
C PHE A 171 3.31 -3.11 -9.81
N HIS A 172 3.74 -3.75 -10.89
CA HIS A 172 4.32 -5.09 -10.81
C HIS A 172 5.60 -5.12 -9.97
N ARG A 173 6.40 -4.05 -10.05
CA ARG A 173 7.58 -3.91 -9.19
C ARG A 173 7.20 -3.74 -7.73
N PHE A 174 6.17 -2.93 -7.44
CA PHE A 174 5.66 -2.76 -6.08
C PHE A 174 5.15 -4.09 -5.52
N ALA A 175 4.31 -4.79 -6.29
CA ALA A 175 3.75 -6.09 -5.90
C ALA A 175 4.85 -7.14 -5.66
N ALA A 176 5.87 -7.19 -6.53
CA ALA A 176 7.00 -8.12 -6.38
C ALA A 176 7.81 -7.83 -5.11
N LEU A 177 8.08 -6.57 -4.78
CA LEU A 177 8.78 -6.18 -3.56
C LEU A 177 7.94 -6.52 -2.31
N PHE A 178 6.63 -6.26 -2.36
CA PHE A 178 5.71 -6.56 -1.26
C PHE A 178 5.65 -8.07 -0.99
N VAL A 179 5.45 -8.89 -2.03
CA VAL A 179 5.44 -10.34 -1.95
C VAL A 179 6.81 -10.88 -1.50
N GLY A 180 7.89 -10.37 -2.10
CA GLY A 180 9.26 -10.77 -1.76
C GLY A 180 9.57 -10.54 -0.28
N LEU A 181 9.17 -9.39 0.28
CA LEU A 181 9.36 -9.09 1.69
C LEU A 181 8.49 -10.00 2.58
N SER A 182 7.24 -10.27 2.18
CA SER A 182 6.35 -11.19 2.90
C SER A 182 6.97 -12.58 3.02
N PHE A 183 7.47 -13.15 1.91
CA PHE A 183 8.07 -14.49 1.91
C PHE A 183 9.44 -14.54 2.56
N ALA A 184 10.24 -13.48 2.48
CA ALA A 184 11.51 -13.39 3.21
C ALA A 184 11.28 -13.43 4.73
N GLY A 185 10.28 -12.68 5.24
CA GLY A 185 9.87 -12.76 6.64
C GLY A 185 9.30 -14.12 7.00
N PHE A 186 8.44 -14.69 6.15
CA PHE A 186 7.88 -16.03 6.36
C PHE A 186 8.97 -17.11 6.52
N ALA A 187 10.01 -17.07 5.68
CA ALA A 187 11.09 -18.03 5.78
C ALA A 187 11.72 -18.01 7.20
N THR A 188 11.90 -16.82 7.78
CA THR A 188 12.40 -16.71 9.15
C THR A 188 11.39 -17.21 10.18
N TYR A 189 10.12 -16.85 10.06
CA TYR A 189 9.07 -17.35 10.98
C TYR A 189 8.96 -18.88 10.98
N ALA A 190 9.19 -19.49 9.82
CA ALA A 190 9.14 -20.94 9.67
C ALA A 190 10.28 -21.65 10.39
N PHE A 191 11.50 -21.08 10.33
CA PHE A 191 12.69 -21.70 10.94
C PHE A 191 13.01 -21.19 12.37
N PHE A 192 12.53 -20.01 12.71
CA PHE A 192 12.77 -19.35 13.98
C PHE A 192 11.51 -18.67 14.51
N PRO A 193 10.47 -19.46 14.88
CA PRO A 193 9.30 -18.89 15.52
C PRO A 193 9.69 -18.25 16.85
N ALA A 194 9.24 -17.02 17.12
CA ALA A 194 9.68 -16.21 18.22
C ALA A 194 8.52 -15.48 18.91
N ALA A 195 8.49 -15.52 20.25
CA ALA A 195 7.43 -14.93 21.04
C ALA A 195 7.58 -13.41 21.14
N PRO A 196 6.51 -12.62 20.89
CA PRO A 196 6.50 -11.18 21.14
C PRO A 196 6.50 -10.87 22.65
N PRO A 197 6.77 -9.61 23.07
CA PRO A 197 6.84 -9.20 24.48
C PRO A 197 5.60 -9.58 25.31
N TRP A 198 4.39 -9.36 24.76
CA TRP A 198 3.15 -9.68 25.45
C TRP A 198 3.02 -11.19 25.73
N LEU A 199 3.47 -12.06 24.81
CA LEU A 199 3.40 -13.52 24.98
C LEU A 199 4.47 -14.02 25.95
N ALA A 200 5.70 -13.49 25.84
CA ALA A 200 6.78 -13.78 26.78
C ALA A 200 6.45 -13.34 28.22
N SER A 201 5.65 -12.29 28.38
CA SER A 201 5.13 -11.88 29.69
C SER A 201 4.10 -12.88 30.26
N GLN A 202 3.27 -13.48 29.40
CA GLN A 202 2.29 -14.50 29.82
C GLN A 202 2.97 -15.80 30.27
N SER A 203 4.10 -16.16 29.67
CA SER A 203 4.92 -17.32 30.09
C SER A 203 5.86 -17.01 31.27
N HIS A 204 5.82 -15.80 31.84
CA HIS A 204 6.65 -15.32 32.96
C HIS A 204 8.15 -15.17 32.62
N ASP A 205 8.54 -15.23 31.35
CA ASP A 205 9.91 -15.01 30.89
C ASP A 205 10.28 -13.51 30.83
N LEU A 206 9.25 -12.65 30.80
CA LEU A 206 9.39 -11.20 30.81
C LEU A 206 8.56 -10.59 31.94
N ALA A 207 8.99 -9.43 32.45
CA ALA A 207 8.21 -8.63 33.41
C ALA A 207 6.81 -8.30 32.81
N PRO A 208 5.79 -8.06 33.67
CA PRO A 208 4.43 -7.80 33.21
C PRO A 208 4.37 -6.78 32.08
N THR A 209 3.86 -7.21 30.92
CA THR A 209 3.76 -6.43 29.68
C THR A 209 2.42 -6.70 29.06
N ALA A 210 1.62 -5.65 28.91
CA ALA A 210 0.29 -5.73 28.33
C ALA A 210 0.35 -5.76 26.79
N LYS A 211 -0.65 -6.41 26.18
CA LYS A 211 -0.98 -6.23 24.77
C LYS A 211 -1.94 -5.06 24.63
N ILE A 212 -1.40 -3.82 24.58
CA ILE A 212 -2.20 -2.58 24.64
C ILE A 212 -3.23 -2.53 23.52
N VAL A 213 -2.92 -3.10 22.36
CA VAL A 213 -3.84 -3.16 21.22
C VAL A 213 -5.16 -3.84 21.60
N ASP A 214 -5.12 -4.93 22.35
CA ASP A 214 -6.32 -5.67 22.77
C ASP A 214 -7.16 -4.85 23.78
N GLU A 215 -6.52 -4.10 24.67
CA GLU A 215 -7.22 -3.22 25.61
C GLU A 215 -7.95 -2.07 24.89
N VAL A 216 -7.28 -1.47 23.89
CA VAL A 216 -7.92 -0.40 23.08
C VAL A 216 -9.11 -0.95 22.29
N TRP A 217 -9.03 -2.17 21.72
CA TRP A 217 -10.16 -2.83 21.08
C TRP A 217 -11.37 -2.95 22.00
N VAL A 218 -11.13 -3.43 23.21
CA VAL A 218 -12.19 -3.59 24.24
C VAL A 218 -12.79 -2.24 24.60
N HIS A 219 -11.97 -1.23 24.79
CA HIS A 219 -12.42 0.13 25.15
C HIS A 219 -13.25 0.81 24.05
N LEU A 220 -12.96 0.50 22.77
CA LEU A 220 -13.76 0.95 21.64
C LEU A 220 -15.09 0.17 21.46
N GLY A 221 -15.41 -0.78 22.36
CA GLY A 221 -16.60 -1.63 22.24
C GLY A 221 -16.52 -2.66 21.10
N LEU A 222 -15.32 -2.90 20.56
CA LEU A 222 -15.07 -3.79 19.41
C LEU A 222 -14.56 -5.15 19.89
N HIS A 223 -15.24 -5.77 20.85
CA HIS A 223 -14.82 -7.03 21.49
C HIS A 223 -14.50 -8.18 20.52
N ASN A 224 -15.17 -8.21 19.35
CA ASN A 224 -14.87 -9.20 18.31
C ASN A 224 -13.58 -8.88 17.52
N GLY A 225 -13.13 -7.61 17.52
CA GLY A 225 -11.86 -7.21 16.90
C GLY A 225 -10.65 -7.81 17.61
N ALA A 226 -10.66 -7.80 18.93
CA ALA A 226 -9.64 -8.42 19.76
C ALA A 226 -9.53 -9.94 19.49
N SER A 227 -10.65 -10.65 19.28
CA SER A 227 -10.65 -12.09 18.98
C SER A 227 -10.16 -12.43 17.57
N VAL A 228 -10.27 -11.52 16.61
CA VAL A 228 -9.78 -11.72 15.23
C VAL A 228 -8.27 -11.47 15.14
N LEU A 229 -7.75 -10.52 15.94
CA LEU A 229 -6.30 -10.23 16.02
C LEU A 229 -5.61 -11.11 17.08
N SER A 230 -6.36 -11.62 18.08
CA SER A 230 -5.84 -12.56 19.02
C SER A 230 -5.63 -13.93 18.36
N ALA A 231 -4.59 -14.62 18.79
CA ALA A 231 -3.95 -15.84 18.32
C ALA A 231 -4.82 -17.08 17.97
N ARG A 232 -6.11 -16.93 17.75
CA ARG A 232 -7.03 -18.07 17.50
C ARG A 232 -7.66 -18.09 16.11
N GLY A 233 -7.32 -17.15 15.22
CA GLY A 233 -7.75 -17.20 13.81
C GLY A 233 -6.88 -18.18 13.03
N THR A 234 -7.46 -18.90 12.07
CA THR A 234 -6.79 -19.89 11.18
C THR A 234 -5.52 -19.34 10.48
N PHE A 235 -5.38 -18.02 10.40
CA PHE A 235 -4.27 -17.34 9.72
C PHE A 235 -3.38 -16.52 10.67
N ALA A 236 -3.65 -16.51 11.99
CA ALA A 236 -2.81 -15.80 12.95
C ALA A 236 -1.65 -16.69 13.37
N ASN A 237 -0.44 -16.13 13.40
CA ASN A 237 0.74 -16.76 13.99
C ASN A 237 1.24 -15.86 15.12
N PRO A 238 0.97 -16.22 16.38
CA PRO A 238 1.34 -15.42 17.55
C PRO A 238 2.84 -15.35 17.80
N VAL A 239 3.61 -16.23 17.18
CA VAL A 239 5.07 -16.34 17.36
C VAL A 239 5.85 -15.90 16.11
N ALA A 240 5.24 -15.09 15.26
CA ALA A 240 5.87 -14.45 14.10
C ALA A 240 6.45 -13.07 14.48
N ALA A 241 7.23 -12.98 15.58
CA ALA A 241 7.75 -11.70 16.04
C ALA A 241 8.96 -11.23 15.23
N ILE A 242 9.90 -12.10 14.85
CA ILE A 242 11.16 -11.74 14.20
C ILE A 242 11.31 -12.33 12.79
N PRO A 243 11.61 -11.52 11.75
CA PRO A 243 11.69 -10.05 11.71
C PRO A 243 10.33 -9.37 11.73
N SER A 244 10.23 -8.16 12.28
CA SER A 244 8.95 -7.41 12.26
C SER A 244 8.58 -6.97 10.84
N LEU A 245 7.61 -7.63 10.22
CA LEU A 245 7.02 -7.16 8.96
C LEU A 245 6.16 -5.91 9.14
N HIS A 246 5.62 -5.67 10.34
CA HIS A 246 4.93 -4.42 10.68
C HIS A 246 5.85 -3.21 10.54
N ALA A 247 7.12 -3.33 10.95
CA ALA A 247 8.13 -2.28 10.78
C ALA A 247 8.71 -2.25 9.36
N ALA A 248 8.85 -3.40 8.71
CA ALA A 248 9.48 -3.54 7.41
C ALA A 248 8.67 -2.91 6.26
N PHE A 249 7.34 -3.08 6.24
CA PHE A 249 6.49 -2.52 5.18
C PHE A 249 6.46 -0.99 5.13
N PRO A 250 6.33 -0.24 6.24
CA PRO A 250 6.47 1.20 6.24
C PRO A 250 7.81 1.68 5.66
N LEU A 251 8.91 1.01 6.00
CA LEU A 251 10.22 1.33 5.45
C LEU A 251 10.31 0.99 3.95
N LEU A 252 9.76 -0.15 3.52
CA LEU A 252 9.69 -0.50 2.10
C LEU A 252 8.91 0.55 1.29
N LEU A 253 7.81 1.07 1.82
CA LEU A 253 7.04 2.16 1.22
C LEU A 253 7.88 3.43 1.09
N LEU A 254 8.58 3.81 2.16
CA LEU A 254 9.49 4.95 2.15
C LEU A 254 10.55 4.80 1.05
N LEU A 255 11.23 3.65 0.98
CA LEU A 255 12.26 3.36 -0.03
C LEU A 255 11.68 3.39 -1.45
N PHE A 256 10.51 2.80 -1.66
CA PHE A 256 9.86 2.76 -2.97
C PHE A 256 9.48 4.14 -3.49
N PHE A 257 9.02 5.03 -2.60
CA PHE A 257 8.60 6.39 -2.96
C PHE A 257 9.68 7.44 -2.76
N TRP A 258 10.84 7.12 -2.20
CA TRP A 258 11.88 8.09 -1.80
C TRP A 258 12.22 9.12 -2.89
N ARG A 259 12.40 8.65 -4.13
CA ARG A 259 12.73 9.53 -5.27
C ARG A 259 11.53 10.30 -5.82
N SER A 260 10.33 9.74 -5.74
CA SER A 260 9.12 10.33 -6.31
C SER A 260 8.37 11.24 -5.34
N ALA A 261 8.58 11.12 -4.05
CA ALA A 261 7.90 11.91 -3.03
C ALA A 261 8.47 13.34 -2.85
N GLY A 262 9.59 13.68 -3.49
CA GLY A 262 10.20 15.00 -3.33
C GLY A 262 10.41 15.37 -1.86
N ARG A 263 9.98 16.56 -1.44
CA ARG A 263 10.05 17.01 -0.03
C ARG A 263 9.19 16.17 0.92
N TRP A 264 8.11 15.57 0.43
CA TRP A 264 7.21 14.75 1.23
C TRP A 264 7.83 13.44 1.73
N ARG A 265 9.01 13.05 1.20
CA ARG A 265 9.77 11.90 1.72
C ARG A 265 10.10 12.01 3.21
N TRP A 266 10.28 13.21 3.73
CA TRP A 266 10.56 13.42 5.15
C TRP A 266 9.32 13.20 6.03
N ALA A 267 8.14 13.64 5.56
CA ALA A 267 6.88 13.29 6.21
C ALA A 267 6.60 11.79 6.14
N LEU A 268 6.89 11.16 4.98
CA LEU A 268 6.76 9.71 4.82
C LEU A 268 7.73 8.94 5.73
N ALA A 269 8.91 9.49 6.05
CA ALA A 269 9.87 8.89 6.98
C ALA A 269 9.37 8.82 8.43
N LEU A 270 8.41 9.68 8.80
CA LEU A 270 7.77 9.58 10.12
C LEU A 270 6.96 8.30 10.28
N TYR A 271 6.45 7.71 9.19
CA TYR A 271 5.62 6.52 9.26
C TYR A 271 6.37 5.28 9.78
N PRO A 272 7.54 4.86 9.26
CA PRO A 272 8.30 3.75 9.85
C PRO A 272 8.76 4.03 11.29
N LEU A 273 9.05 5.29 11.65
CA LEU A 273 9.41 5.65 13.02
C LEU A 273 8.21 5.57 13.98
N ALA A 274 7.05 6.09 13.57
CA ALA A 274 5.82 6.00 14.34
C ALA A 274 5.39 4.54 14.52
N MET A 275 5.51 3.71 13.47
CA MET A 275 5.24 2.29 13.55
C MET A 275 6.19 1.59 14.51
N ALA A 276 7.50 1.86 14.43
CA ALA A 276 8.49 1.29 15.35
C ALA A 276 8.16 1.61 16.82
N PHE A 277 7.86 2.87 17.12
CA PHE A 277 7.43 3.28 18.45
C PHE A 277 6.15 2.57 18.89
N ALA A 278 5.12 2.54 18.02
CA ALA A 278 3.86 1.89 18.32
C ALA A 278 4.05 0.40 18.66
N LEU A 279 4.85 -0.33 17.88
CA LEU A 279 5.08 -1.75 18.06
C LEU A 279 5.79 -2.09 19.37
N VAL A 280 6.82 -1.32 19.75
CA VAL A 280 7.53 -1.49 21.00
C VAL A 280 6.64 -1.13 22.19
N TYR A 281 5.97 0.01 22.13
CA TYR A 281 5.09 0.48 23.19
C TYR A 281 3.91 -0.46 23.44
N THR A 282 3.25 -0.93 22.36
CA THR A 282 2.07 -1.79 22.49
C THR A 282 2.38 -3.25 22.87
N GLY A 283 3.66 -3.60 22.99
CA GLY A 283 4.10 -4.94 23.38
C GLY A 283 4.08 -5.98 22.25
N GLU A 284 3.94 -5.54 21.00
CA GLU A 284 3.85 -6.41 19.83
C GLU A 284 5.23 -6.89 19.34
N HIS A 285 6.29 -6.08 19.52
CA HIS A 285 7.64 -6.39 19.06
C HIS A 285 8.73 -5.85 19.98
N TYR A 286 9.87 -6.53 20.00
CA TYR A 286 11.13 -6.03 20.55
C TYR A 286 11.77 -5.04 19.56
N VAL A 287 12.71 -4.22 20.05
CA VAL A 287 13.45 -3.29 19.18
C VAL A 287 14.32 -4.06 18.18
N VAL A 288 14.91 -5.17 18.58
CA VAL A 288 15.70 -6.02 17.68
C VAL A 288 14.87 -6.57 16.51
N ASP A 289 13.59 -6.90 16.73
CA ASP A 289 12.69 -7.38 15.67
C ASP A 289 12.50 -6.31 14.59
N ILE A 290 12.40 -5.04 15.02
CA ILE A 290 12.23 -3.87 14.15
C ILE A 290 13.48 -3.64 13.32
N PHE A 291 14.66 -3.64 13.94
CA PHE A 291 15.92 -3.49 13.23
C PHE A 291 16.11 -4.58 12.16
N LEU A 292 15.83 -5.83 12.52
CA LEU A 292 15.86 -6.91 11.54
C LEU A 292 14.83 -6.70 10.43
N GLY A 293 13.60 -6.30 10.76
CA GLY A 293 12.57 -5.97 9.78
C GLY A 293 13.03 -4.88 8.79
N TRP A 294 13.70 -3.85 9.29
CA TRP A 294 14.26 -2.79 8.45
C TRP A 294 15.39 -3.30 7.56
N ILE A 295 16.28 -4.16 8.06
CA ILE A 295 17.32 -4.80 7.26
C ILE A 295 16.68 -5.62 6.13
N TYR A 296 15.64 -6.42 6.42
CA TYR A 296 14.91 -7.18 5.41
C TYR A 296 14.29 -6.26 4.32
N ALA A 297 13.68 -5.16 4.72
CA ALA A 297 13.11 -4.19 3.78
C ALA A 297 14.18 -3.59 2.85
N VAL A 298 15.35 -3.21 3.40
CA VAL A 298 16.48 -2.68 2.61
C VAL A 298 17.02 -3.75 1.67
N VAL A 299 17.28 -4.96 2.17
CA VAL A 299 17.83 -6.07 1.36
C VAL A 299 16.89 -6.40 0.21
N VAL A 300 15.58 -6.61 0.49
CA VAL A 300 14.59 -6.91 -0.55
C VAL A 300 14.49 -5.78 -1.57
N TYR A 301 14.53 -4.53 -1.13
CA TYR A 301 14.50 -3.38 -2.03
C TYR A 301 15.74 -3.33 -2.94
N VAL A 302 16.94 -3.50 -2.39
CA VAL A 302 18.21 -3.49 -3.14
C VAL A 302 18.27 -4.66 -4.12
N VAL A 303 17.94 -5.87 -3.67
CA VAL A 303 17.87 -7.07 -4.53
C VAL A 303 16.86 -6.87 -5.66
N GLY A 304 15.68 -6.31 -5.35
CA GLY A 304 14.67 -6.00 -6.37
C GLY A 304 15.17 -4.98 -7.41
N LEU A 305 15.94 -3.97 -6.99
CA LEU A 305 16.62 -3.03 -7.90
C LEU A 305 17.63 -3.74 -8.80
N TRP A 306 18.46 -4.59 -8.21
CA TRP A 306 19.47 -5.34 -8.93
C TRP A 306 18.85 -6.28 -9.97
N ILE A 307 17.82 -7.05 -9.62
CA ILE A 307 17.06 -7.91 -10.54
C ILE A 307 16.50 -7.10 -11.69
N ALA A 308 15.78 -5.97 -11.39
CA ALA A 308 15.21 -5.11 -12.42
C ALA A 308 16.25 -4.56 -13.38
N SER A 309 17.42 -4.14 -12.87
CA SER A 309 18.52 -3.62 -13.70
C SER A 309 19.20 -4.72 -14.53
N ALA A 310 19.36 -5.92 -13.98
CA ALA A 310 19.91 -7.07 -14.70
C ALA A 310 18.97 -7.48 -15.86
N TRP A 311 17.67 -7.47 -15.62
CA TRP A 311 16.67 -7.79 -16.63
C TRP A 311 16.65 -6.75 -17.76
N ALA A 312 16.70 -5.46 -17.42
CA ALA A 312 16.78 -4.38 -18.40
C ALA A 312 18.05 -4.49 -19.29
N ARG A 313 19.20 -4.81 -18.68
CA ARG A 313 20.43 -5.06 -19.44
C ARG A 313 20.31 -6.26 -20.39
N ARG A 314 19.65 -7.35 -19.98
CA ARG A 314 19.42 -8.51 -20.85
C ARG A 314 18.55 -8.14 -22.06
N GLN A 315 17.46 -7.42 -21.83
CA GLN A 315 16.57 -6.96 -22.91
C GLN A 315 17.31 -6.03 -23.90
N ALA A 316 18.11 -5.08 -23.39
CA ALA A 316 18.91 -4.19 -24.24
C ALA A 316 19.91 -4.93 -25.13
N ARG A 317 20.50 -6.04 -24.63
CA ARG A 317 21.40 -6.89 -25.43
C ARG A 317 20.69 -7.72 -26.49
N GLN A 318 19.40 -8.00 -26.31
CA GLN A 318 18.58 -8.79 -27.24
C GLN A 318 17.79 -7.91 -28.23
N ALA A 319 17.81 -6.59 -28.04
CA ALA A 319 17.16 -5.67 -28.97
C ALA A 319 17.84 -5.75 -30.34
N PRO A 320 17.09 -5.91 -31.44
CA PRO A 320 17.66 -5.92 -32.79
C PRO A 320 18.37 -4.59 -33.05
N VAL A 321 19.59 -4.68 -33.59
CA VAL A 321 20.31 -3.50 -34.07
C VAL A 321 19.53 -2.94 -35.24
N VAL A 322 18.85 -1.82 -35.05
CA VAL A 322 18.21 -1.08 -36.15
C VAL A 322 19.35 -0.43 -36.94
N PRO A 323 19.60 -0.82 -38.20
CA PRO A 323 20.63 -0.15 -39.02
C PRO A 323 20.28 1.35 -39.10
N LEU A 324 21.27 2.19 -38.90
CA LEU A 324 21.10 3.63 -39.14
C LEU A 324 20.66 3.81 -40.61
N PRO A 325 19.68 4.69 -40.88
CA PRO A 325 19.32 4.99 -42.26
C PRO A 325 20.60 5.47 -42.98
N VAL A 326 20.93 4.77 -44.08
CA VAL A 326 22.01 5.21 -44.96
C VAL A 326 21.61 6.57 -45.50
N VAL A 327 22.27 7.61 -45.00
CA VAL A 327 22.10 8.97 -45.57
C VAL A 327 22.64 8.89 -46.98
N ALA A 328 21.75 8.96 -47.98
CA ALA A 328 22.17 9.04 -49.37
C ALA A 328 23.13 10.23 -49.51
N PRO A 329 24.26 10.07 -50.24
CA PRO A 329 25.16 11.19 -50.44
C PRO A 329 24.38 12.31 -51.14
N GLU A 330 24.52 13.49 -50.60
CA GLU A 330 23.92 14.73 -51.15
C GLU A 330 24.35 14.85 -52.64
N PRO A 331 23.45 15.04 -53.60
CA PRO A 331 23.82 15.17 -55.00
C PRO A 331 24.80 16.35 -55.15
N ALA A 332 26.00 16.04 -55.66
CA ALA A 332 27.02 17.06 -55.94
C ALA A 332 26.41 18.18 -56.73
N LEU A 333 26.47 19.38 -56.19
CA LEU A 333 26.04 20.62 -56.90
C LEU A 333 26.81 20.67 -58.24
N ALA A 334 26.09 20.51 -59.33
CA ALA A 334 26.66 20.65 -60.66
C ALA A 334 27.28 22.06 -60.76
N GLU A 335 28.59 22.13 -60.95
CA GLU A 335 29.31 23.38 -61.24
C GLU A 335 28.65 24.05 -62.44
N ALA A 336 27.95 25.14 -62.20
CA ALA A 336 27.44 26.00 -63.28
C ALA A 336 28.66 26.61 -63.98
N SER A 337 28.98 26.08 -65.14
CA SER A 337 29.98 26.65 -66.03
C SER A 337 29.60 28.09 -66.41
N VAL A 338 30.37 29.06 -65.88
CA VAL A 338 30.30 30.43 -66.32
C VAL A 338 30.94 30.48 -67.69
N SER A 339 30.08 30.44 -68.71
CA SER A 339 30.47 30.77 -70.11
C SER A 339 30.67 32.26 -70.23
N SER A 340 31.93 32.71 -70.27
CA SER A 340 32.33 34.05 -70.68
C SER A 340 32.02 34.23 -72.18
N ARG A 341 31.10 35.12 -72.54
CA ARG A 341 31.04 35.74 -73.87
C ARG A 341 31.49 37.17 -73.80
N ARG A 342 32.40 37.41 -74.66
CA ARG A 342 32.96 38.75 -75.04
C ARG A 342 31.88 39.72 -75.52
#